data_74917f1a48e784ba952b94e69c178d9c
#
_entry.id   74917f1a48e784ba952b94e69c178d9c
#
_cell.length_a   1.000
_cell.length_b   1.000
_cell.length_c   1.000
_cell.angle_alpha   90.00
_cell.angle_beta   90.00
_cell.angle_gamma   90.00
#
_symmetry.space_group_name_H-M   'P 1'
#
loop_
_entity.id
_entity.type
_entity.pdbx_description
1 polymer ?
#
loop_
_entity_poly.entity_id
_entity_poly.type
_entity_poly.pdbx_seq_one_letter_code
_entity_poly.pdbx_strand_id
1 'polypeptide(L)'
;IFERNSINNSAKIKSIRKSIIYLSRKNVLDDITNIHSSNIIWSSGINCWEHAVSNGYWVNGTSDSFGEKEDKNIGNFIPTDTPSYKLSHERSKGDIHTLIPVYELSFQTEVLNKLYLENRTHFYWMSPIQFDIIVEHYPEIMNKEHSCGFGRTYDHIKERLPKGKNISRFHSYTSWLAFQKGNHKNE
;
A
#
# COMPACT_ATOMS: atom_id res chain seq x y z
N ILE A 1 -10.33 11.03 2.03
CA ILE A 1 -9.62 12.22 1.52
C ILE A 1 -9.05 12.05 0.10
N PHE A 2 -9.02 10.85 -0.42
CA PHE A 2 -8.66 10.58 -1.81
C PHE A 2 -9.80 9.91 -2.54
N GLU A 3 -10.09 10.39 -3.72
CA GLU A 3 -10.87 9.71 -4.73
C GLU A 3 -9.91 8.98 -5.68
N ARG A 4 -10.36 7.85 -6.19
CA ARG A 4 -9.58 7.01 -7.08
C ARG A 4 -10.20 7.04 -8.47
N ASN A 5 -9.42 7.45 -9.45
CA ASN A 5 -9.82 7.46 -10.86
C ASN A 5 -9.00 6.41 -11.63
N SER A 6 -9.67 5.55 -12.35
CA SER A 6 -9.01 4.50 -13.13
C SER A 6 -8.21 5.06 -14.29
N ILE A 7 -7.02 4.49 -14.52
CA ILE A 7 -6.19 4.74 -15.70
C ILE A 7 -6.21 3.48 -16.57
N ASN A 8 -6.70 3.62 -17.80
CA ASN A 8 -6.81 2.49 -18.70
C ASN A 8 -5.45 2.10 -19.32
N ASN A 9 -4.76 1.19 -18.68
CA ASN A 9 -3.56 0.53 -19.21
C ASN A 9 -3.79 -0.96 -19.54
N SER A 10 -5.04 -1.38 -19.70
CA SER A 10 -5.43 -2.78 -19.92
C SER A 10 -4.75 -3.40 -21.14
N ALA A 11 -4.64 -2.67 -22.26
CA ALA A 11 -3.98 -3.17 -23.48
C ALA A 11 -2.50 -3.47 -23.23
N LYS A 12 -1.78 -2.57 -22.52
CA LYS A 12 -0.39 -2.76 -22.15
C LYS A 12 -0.22 -3.99 -21.26
N ILE A 13 -1.07 -4.11 -20.23
CA ILE A 13 -1.01 -5.23 -19.27
C ILE A 13 -1.31 -6.56 -19.97
N LYS A 14 -2.31 -6.60 -20.85
CA LYS A 14 -2.65 -7.79 -21.65
C LYS A 14 -1.53 -8.26 -22.57
N SER A 15 -0.63 -7.39 -23.01
CA SER A 15 0.51 -7.73 -23.88
C SER A 15 1.70 -8.30 -23.13
N ILE A 16 1.79 -8.14 -21.82
CA ILE A 16 2.93 -8.60 -21.02
C ILE A 16 2.97 -10.13 -20.97
N ARG A 17 4.16 -10.68 -21.16
CA ARG A 17 4.45 -12.12 -21.14
C ARG A 17 5.73 -12.40 -20.38
N LYS A 18 5.80 -13.58 -19.76
CA LYS A 18 7.01 -14.11 -19.09
C LYS A 18 7.68 -13.09 -18.17
N SER A 19 6.87 -12.36 -17.41
CA SER A 19 7.30 -11.24 -16.58
C SER A 19 6.70 -11.38 -15.19
N ILE A 20 7.24 -10.63 -14.23
CA ILE A 20 6.67 -10.50 -12.90
C ILE A 20 5.64 -9.37 -12.93
N ILE A 21 4.46 -9.61 -12.41
CA ILE A 21 3.42 -8.60 -12.17
C ILE A 21 3.22 -8.45 -10.66
N TYR A 22 3.76 -7.38 -10.10
CA TYR A 22 3.62 -7.04 -8.69
C TYR A 22 2.34 -6.24 -8.45
N LEU A 23 1.44 -6.79 -7.64
CA LEU A 23 0.18 -6.17 -7.26
C LEU A 23 0.36 -5.38 -5.97
N SER A 24 0.41 -4.07 -6.04
CA SER A 24 0.68 -3.21 -4.87
C SER A 24 -0.50 -3.12 -3.88
N ARG A 25 -1.72 -3.28 -4.36
CA ARG A 25 -2.98 -3.26 -3.59
C ARG A 25 -4.05 -4.09 -4.28
N LYS A 26 -5.04 -4.57 -3.51
CA LYS A 26 -6.16 -5.34 -4.06
C LYS A 26 -6.88 -4.65 -5.22
N ASN A 27 -7.10 -3.36 -5.09
CA ASN A 27 -7.87 -2.57 -6.06
C ASN A 27 -7.18 -2.35 -7.42
N VAL A 28 -5.92 -2.77 -7.60
CA VAL A 28 -5.25 -2.66 -8.91
C VAL A 28 -5.86 -3.62 -9.94
N LEU A 29 -6.64 -4.60 -9.48
CA LEU A 29 -7.33 -5.58 -10.34
C LEU A 29 -8.78 -5.21 -10.68
N ASP A 30 -9.35 -4.16 -10.09
CA ASP A 30 -10.78 -3.82 -10.28
C ASP A 30 -11.12 -3.56 -11.76
N ASP A 31 -10.17 -2.94 -12.50
CA ASP A 31 -10.33 -2.57 -13.90
C ASP A 31 -9.45 -3.41 -14.86
N ILE A 32 -8.76 -4.42 -14.32
CA ILE A 32 -7.85 -5.25 -15.09
C ILE A 32 -8.45 -6.64 -15.26
N THR A 33 -8.85 -6.92 -16.46
CA THR A 33 -9.22 -8.27 -16.88
C THR A 33 -8.11 -8.86 -17.74
N ASN A 34 -7.67 -10.11 -17.46
CA ASN A 34 -6.72 -10.85 -18.29
C ASN A 34 -5.23 -10.47 -18.16
N ILE A 35 -4.64 -10.72 -17.01
CA ILE A 35 -3.20 -10.91 -16.92
C ILE A 35 -2.89 -12.31 -17.51
N HIS A 36 -2.00 -12.35 -18.50
CA HIS A 36 -1.69 -13.61 -19.20
C HIS A 36 -1.01 -14.61 -18.26
N SER A 37 -1.39 -15.89 -18.35
CA SER A 37 -0.95 -16.98 -17.46
C SER A 37 0.56 -17.28 -17.50
N SER A 38 1.30 -16.82 -18.53
CA SER A 38 2.76 -16.94 -18.55
C SER A 38 3.48 -15.97 -17.62
N ASN A 39 2.76 -15.03 -17.00
CA ASN A 39 3.33 -14.11 -16.04
C ASN A 39 3.28 -14.70 -14.62
N ILE A 40 4.23 -14.28 -13.82
CA ILE A 40 4.31 -14.58 -12.40
C ILE A 40 3.58 -13.44 -11.67
N ILE A 41 2.53 -13.75 -10.91
CA ILE A 41 1.81 -12.77 -10.12
C ILE A 41 2.34 -12.81 -8.69
N TRP A 42 2.74 -11.63 -8.19
CA TRP A 42 3.24 -11.44 -6.83
C TRP A 42 2.42 -10.37 -6.12
N SER A 43 1.93 -10.65 -4.93
CA SER A 43 1.10 -9.72 -4.16
C SER A 43 1.90 -8.99 -3.09
N SER A 44 1.50 -7.78 -2.76
CA SER A 44 2.10 -7.00 -1.66
C SER A 44 1.79 -7.54 -0.26
N GLY A 45 0.72 -8.32 -0.13
CA GLY A 45 0.28 -8.89 1.15
C GLY A 45 -0.99 -9.70 1.02
N ILE A 46 -1.41 -10.34 2.11
CA ILE A 46 -2.49 -11.33 2.14
C ILE A 46 -3.82 -10.82 1.56
N ASN A 47 -4.25 -9.62 1.91
CA ASN A 47 -5.52 -9.06 1.38
C ASN A 47 -5.49 -8.87 -0.15
N CYS A 48 -4.32 -8.58 -0.71
CA CYS A 48 -4.14 -8.47 -2.15
C CYS A 48 -4.11 -9.87 -2.80
N TRP A 49 -3.48 -10.83 -2.14
CA TRP A 49 -3.43 -12.22 -2.54
C TRP A 49 -4.84 -12.83 -2.61
N GLU A 50 -5.62 -12.73 -1.54
CA GLU A 50 -7.00 -13.25 -1.46
C GLU A 50 -7.89 -12.64 -2.54
N HIS A 51 -7.79 -11.32 -2.76
CA HIS A 51 -8.55 -10.65 -3.80
C HIS A 51 -8.16 -11.12 -5.21
N ALA A 52 -6.87 -11.32 -5.48
CA ALA A 52 -6.41 -11.82 -6.77
C ALA A 52 -6.90 -13.26 -7.02
N VAL A 53 -6.83 -14.13 -6.02
CA VAL A 53 -7.33 -15.50 -6.11
C VAL A 53 -8.84 -15.53 -6.32
N SER A 54 -9.60 -14.69 -5.62
CA SER A 54 -11.06 -14.59 -5.81
C SER A 54 -11.47 -14.12 -7.21
N ASN A 55 -10.57 -13.40 -7.90
CA ASN A 55 -10.72 -13.00 -9.31
C ASN A 55 -10.16 -14.05 -10.30
N GLY A 56 -9.82 -15.24 -9.84
CA GLY A 56 -9.36 -16.35 -10.68
C GLY A 56 -7.90 -16.29 -11.10
N TYR A 57 -7.08 -15.45 -10.47
CA TYR A 57 -5.64 -15.41 -10.75
C TYR A 57 -4.87 -16.38 -9.88
N TRP A 58 -3.90 -17.07 -10.47
CA TRP A 58 -2.90 -17.83 -9.74
C TRP A 58 -1.83 -16.88 -9.22
N VAL A 59 -1.69 -16.76 -7.90
CA VAL A 59 -0.67 -15.91 -7.26
C VAL A 59 0.49 -16.78 -6.80
N ASN A 60 1.70 -16.45 -7.26
CA ASN A 60 2.91 -17.25 -7.05
C ASN A 60 3.58 -16.96 -5.71
N GLY A 61 3.31 -15.79 -5.12
CA GLY A 61 3.86 -15.43 -3.82
C GLY A 61 3.40 -14.06 -3.33
N THR A 62 3.86 -13.71 -2.13
CA THR A 62 3.48 -12.46 -1.46
C THR A 62 4.66 -11.87 -0.69
N SER A 63 4.72 -10.55 -0.62
CA SER A 63 5.69 -9.80 0.21
C SER A 63 5.23 -9.63 1.66
N ASP A 64 4.14 -10.27 2.08
CA ASP A 64 3.58 -10.29 3.44
C ASP A 64 3.51 -8.93 4.14
N SER A 65 3.24 -7.88 3.34
CA SER A 65 3.18 -6.48 3.78
C SER A 65 4.51 -5.86 4.22
N PHE A 66 5.64 -6.55 4.08
CA PHE A 66 6.98 -5.98 4.39
C PHE A 66 7.41 -4.93 3.37
N GLY A 67 6.77 -4.91 2.20
CA GLY A 67 7.12 -4.01 1.10
C GLY A 67 8.09 -4.62 0.08
N GLU A 68 8.12 -4.05 -1.09
CA GLU A 68 8.88 -4.59 -2.24
C GLU A 68 10.40 -4.62 -2.04
N LYS A 69 10.97 -3.75 -1.20
CA LYS A 69 12.42 -3.70 -0.96
C LYS A 69 12.91 -4.80 -0.02
N GLU A 70 12.07 -5.19 0.93
CA GLU A 70 12.41 -6.21 1.92
C GLU A 70 12.10 -7.63 1.43
N ASP A 71 11.37 -7.74 0.31
CA ASP A 71 11.03 -9.03 -0.27
C ASP A 71 12.21 -9.61 -1.07
N LYS A 72 13.03 -10.37 -0.37
CA LYS A 72 14.14 -11.12 -0.97
C LYS A 72 13.69 -12.45 -1.59
N ASN A 73 12.47 -12.90 -1.32
CA ASN A 73 12.00 -14.22 -1.73
C ASN A 73 11.79 -14.30 -3.24
N ILE A 74 11.29 -13.24 -3.85
CA ILE A 74 11.05 -13.20 -5.30
C ILE A 74 12.34 -13.48 -6.10
N GLY A 75 13.47 -12.93 -5.66
CA GLY A 75 14.76 -13.13 -6.32
C GLY A 75 15.34 -14.55 -6.18
N ASN A 76 14.86 -15.33 -5.20
CA ASN A 76 15.28 -16.71 -5.01
C ASN A 76 14.63 -17.68 -5.99
N PHE A 77 13.48 -17.33 -6.55
CA PHE A 77 12.68 -18.21 -7.41
C PHE A 77 12.70 -17.81 -8.89
N ILE A 78 13.16 -16.60 -9.20
CA ILE A 78 13.02 -16.02 -10.52
C ILE A 78 14.39 -15.50 -11.00
N PRO A 79 14.77 -15.76 -12.25
CA PRO A 79 15.98 -15.19 -12.83
C PRO A 79 16.04 -13.67 -12.68
N THR A 80 17.22 -13.14 -12.38
CA THR A 80 17.42 -11.71 -12.10
C THR A 80 17.16 -10.78 -13.30
N ASP A 81 17.17 -11.32 -14.49
CA ASP A 81 16.89 -10.62 -15.75
C ASP A 81 15.41 -10.64 -16.17
N THR A 82 14.55 -11.29 -15.36
CA THR A 82 13.11 -11.35 -15.65
C THR A 82 12.49 -9.94 -15.57
N PRO A 83 11.84 -9.45 -16.65
CA PRO A 83 11.17 -8.16 -16.61
C PRO A 83 10.11 -8.13 -15.50
N SER A 84 10.06 -7.03 -14.77
CA SER A 84 9.11 -6.90 -13.67
C SER A 84 8.37 -5.58 -13.71
N TYR A 85 7.06 -5.64 -13.45
CA TYR A 85 6.13 -4.52 -13.51
C TYR A 85 5.31 -4.43 -12.22
N LYS A 86 5.15 -3.21 -11.73
CA LYS A 86 4.31 -2.92 -10.56
C LYS A 86 3.03 -2.22 -11.00
N LEU A 87 1.91 -2.84 -10.69
CA LEU A 87 0.60 -2.21 -10.86
C LEU A 87 0.29 -1.38 -9.60
N SER A 88 0.13 -0.07 -9.76
CA SER A 88 -0.07 0.85 -8.65
C SER A 88 -0.68 2.18 -9.11
N HIS A 89 -0.78 3.15 -8.19
CA HIS A 89 -1.16 4.52 -8.54
C HIS A 89 -0.02 5.27 -9.23
N GLU A 90 -0.35 6.30 -9.98
CA GLU A 90 0.58 7.10 -10.81
C GLU A 90 1.78 7.66 -10.04
N ARG A 91 1.55 8.11 -8.79
CA ARG A 91 2.61 8.69 -7.92
C ARG A 91 3.39 7.63 -7.15
N SER A 92 3.18 6.35 -7.42
CA SER A 92 3.97 5.29 -6.80
C SER A 92 5.37 5.30 -7.36
N LYS A 93 6.36 5.10 -6.52
CA LYS A 93 7.73 4.91 -7.01
C LYS A 93 7.92 3.45 -7.41
N GLY A 94 8.52 3.22 -8.56
CA GLY A 94 9.00 1.92 -9.00
C GLY A 94 10.46 1.78 -8.56
N ASP A 95 10.71 1.25 -7.37
CA ASP A 95 12.08 1.10 -6.88
C ASP A 95 12.76 -0.14 -7.48
N ILE A 96 12.04 -1.24 -7.57
CA ILE A 96 12.53 -2.55 -8.07
C ILE A 96 11.81 -2.91 -9.37
N HIS A 97 10.53 -2.55 -9.48
CA HIS A 97 9.67 -2.90 -10.60
C HIS A 97 9.36 -1.68 -11.46
N THR A 98 9.27 -1.87 -12.77
CA THR A 98 8.79 -0.81 -13.68
C THR A 98 7.33 -0.49 -13.38
N LEU A 99 7.02 0.77 -13.06
CA LEU A 99 5.65 1.19 -12.74
C LEU A 99 4.74 1.15 -13.97
N ILE A 100 3.59 0.53 -13.81
CA ILE A 100 2.43 0.69 -14.71
C ILE A 100 1.31 1.29 -13.86
N PRO A 101 0.98 2.58 -14.02
CA PRO A 101 -0.10 3.19 -13.30
C PRO A 101 -1.44 2.65 -13.79
N VAL A 102 -2.29 2.26 -12.86
CA VAL A 102 -3.64 1.73 -13.14
C VAL A 102 -4.74 2.57 -12.50
N TYR A 103 -4.36 3.53 -11.68
CA TYR A 103 -5.24 4.56 -11.13
C TYR A 103 -4.44 5.79 -10.69
N GLU A 104 -5.13 6.92 -10.65
CA GLU A 104 -4.67 8.14 -10.02
C GLU A 104 -5.43 8.39 -8.72
N LEU A 105 -4.85 9.24 -7.88
CA LEU A 105 -5.44 9.67 -6.61
C LEU A 105 -5.73 11.16 -6.68
N SER A 106 -7.00 11.53 -6.77
CA SER A 106 -7.45 12.91 -6.66
C SER A 106 -7.69 13.26 -5.20
N PHE A 107 -7.12 14.37 -4.76
CA PHE A 107 -7.27 14.82 -3.39
C PHE A 107 -8.57 15.60 -3.20
N GLN A 108 -9.31 15.28 -2.13
CA GLN A 108 -10.61 15.87 -1.81
C GLN A 108 -10.48 16.88 -0.67
N THR A 109 -10.20 18.13 -0.98
CA THR A 109 -10.01 19.22 0.01
C THR A 109 -11.25 19.42 0.89
N GLU A 110 -12.44 19.28 0.31
CA GLU A 110 -13.69 19.43 1.07
C GLU A 110 -13.86 18.37 2.16
N VAL A 111 -13.37 17.15 1.90
CA VAL A 111 -13.39 16.06 2.88
C VAL A 111 -12.38 16.36 3.99
N LEU A 112 -11.20 16.88 3.63
CA LEU A 112 -10.18 17.24 4.59
C LEU A 112 -10.70 18.28 5.59
N ASN A 113 -11.31 19.35 5.10
CA ASN A 113 -11.83 20.44 5.93
C ASN A 113 -12.97 20.02 6.90
N LYS A 114 -13.55 18.84 6.67
CA LYS A 114 -14.59 18.25 7.53
C LYS A 114 -14.05 17.25 8.55
N LEU A 115 -12.73 17.03 8.61
CA LEU A 115 -12.14 16.13 9.59
C LEU A 115 -12.08 16.80 10.96
N TYR A 116 -12.60 16.15 11.97
CA TYR A 116 -12.51 16.57 13.37
C TYR A 116 -11.46 15.70 14.07
N LEU A 117 -10.21 16.17 14.09
CA LEU A 117 -9.06 15.41 14.60
C LEU A 117 -8.60 15.83 16.00
N GLU A 118 -9.09 16.93 16.54
CA GLU A 118 -8.67 17.51 17.82
C GLU A 118 -8.70 16.50 18.98
N ASN A 119 -9.78 15.72 19.06
CA ASN A 119 -9.99 14.73 20.12
C ASN A 119 -9.46 13.34 19.77
N ARG A 120 -8.76 13.19 18.64
CA ARG A 120 -8.17 11.91 18.24
C ARG A 120 -6.75 11.82 18.79
N THR A 121 -6.46 10.69 19.41
CA THR A 121 -5.15 10.43 20.05
C THR A 121 -4.31 9.44 19.29
N HIS A 122 -4.93 8.58 18.48
CA HIS A 122 -4.28 7.48 17.77
C HIS A 122 -4.60 7.51 16.27
N PHE A 123 -3.58 7.40 15.44
CA PHE A 123 -3.71 7.47 13.99
C PHE A 123 -3.08 6.24 13.35
N TYR A 124 -3.76 5.66 12.36
CA TYR A 124 -3.22 4.61 11.51
C TYR A 124 -3.08 5.09 10.07
N TRP A 125 -1.86 5.05 9.53
CA TRP A 125 -1.53 5.60 8.24
C TRP A 125 -1.42 4.51 7.17
N MET A 126 -2.19 4.68 6.11
CA MET A 126 -2.21 3.75 4.98
C MET A 126 -1.16 4.08 3.92
N SER A 127 -0.63 5.32 3.91
CA SER A 127 0.37 5.76 2.94
C SER A 127 1.12 7.01 3.43
N PRO A 128 2.36 7.23 2.93
CA PRO A 128 3.13 8.46 3.20
C PRO A 128 2.38 9.73 2.81
N ILE A 129 1.76 9.74 1.62
CA ILE A 129 1.04 10.93 1.11
C ILE A 129 -0.13 11.30 2.03
N GLN A 130 -0.84 10.31 2.56
CA GLN A 130 -1.93 10.58 3.51
C GLN A 130 -1.40 11.24 4.77
N PHE A 131 -0.30 10.77 5.32
CA PHE A 131 0.34 11.36 6.48
C PHE A 131 0.75 12.81 6.20
N ASP A 132 1.47 13.06 5.10
CA ASP A 132 1.97 14.38 4.77
C ASP A 132 0.86 15.43 4.65
N ILE A 133 -0.20 15.12 3.92
CA ILE A 133 -1.32 16.02 3.71
C ILE A 133 -2.05 16.33 5.02
N ILE A 134 -2.28 15.30 5.85
CA ILE A 134 -2.98 15.51 7.11
C ILE A 134 -2.13 16.32 8.10
N VAL A 135 -0.83 16.05 8.18
CA VAL A 135 0.09 16.82 9.05
C VAL A 135 0.24 18.27 8.58
N GLU A 136 0.24 18.52 7.28
CA GLU A 136 0.29 19.89 6.75
C GLU A 136 -0.93 20.72 7.17
N HIS A 137 -2.12 20.10 7.22
CA HIS A 137 -3.36 20.78 7.61
C HIS A 137 -3.62 20.76 9.12
N TYR A 138 -3.12 19.76 9.81
CA TYR A 138 -3.34 19.53 11.25
C TYR A 138 -2.00 19.22 11.94
N PRO A 139 -1.08 20.19 12.04
CA PRO A 139 0.29 19.94 12.55
C PRO A 139 0.31 19.46 14.00
N GLU A 140 -0.72 19.75 14.79
CA GLU A 140 -0.85 19.32 16.18
C GLU A 140 -0.89 17.81 16.35
N ILE A 141 -1.31 17.06 15.32
CA ILE A 141 -1.34 15.60 15.40
C ILE A 141 0.06 14.97 15.47
N MET A 142 1.12 15.68 15.08
CA MET A 142 2.51 15.20 15.18
C MET A 142 2.90 14.76 16.60
N ASN A 143 2.23 15.26 17.61
CA ASN A 143 2.46 14.91 19.00
C ASN A 143 1.60 13.73 19.49
N LYS A 144 0.74 13.19 18.67
CA LYS A 144 -0.14 12.06 19.00
C LYS A 144 0.55 10.71 18.74
N GLU A 145 -0.19 9.62 18.95
CA GLU A 145 0.30 8.27 18.69
C GLU A 145 0.09 7.88 17.23
N HIS A 146 1.16 7.41 16.60
CA HIS A 146 1.15 7.04 15.19
C HIS A 146 1.39 5.55 14.99
N SER A 147 0.66 4.98 14.05
CA SER A 147 0.79 3.60 13.63
C SER A 147 0.68 3.48 12.11
N CYS A 148 1.29 2.45 11.55
CA CYS A 148 1.18 2.14 10.12
C CYS A 148 1.46 0.66 9.86
N GLY A 149 1.40 0.27 8.59
CA GLY A 149 1.94 -1.01 8.11
C GLY A 149 3.48 -1.00 8.08
N PHE A 150 4.06 -2.14 7.71
CA PHE A 150 5.49 -2.27 7.48
C PHE A 150 5.91 -1.59 6.16
N GLY A 151 7.23 -1.43 5.94
CA GLY A 151 7.80 -0.89 4.72
C GLY A 151 7.78 0.64 4.66
N ARG A 152 7.71 1.19 3.45
CA ARG A 152 7.93 2.62 3.15
C ARG A 152 7.14 3.62 3.99
N THR A 153 5.91 3.30 4.36
CA THR A 153 5.10 4.22 5.17
C THR A 153 5.73 4.41 6.54
N TYR A 154 6.25 3.34 7.11
CA TYR A 154 6.95 3.39 8.40
C TYR A 154 8.22 4.24 8.32
N ASP A 155 9.09 3.98 7.34
CA ASP A 155 10.36 4.71 7.18
C ASP A 155 10.10 6.20 6.99
N HIS A 156 9.17 6.54 6.10
CA HIS A 156 8.81 7.92 5.81
C HIS A 156 8.28 8.68 7.02
N ILE A 157 7.38 8.07 7.81
CA ILE A 157 6.82 8.72 8.99
C ILE A 157 7.86 8.82 10.10
N LYS A 158 8.66 7.76 10.31
CA LYS A 158 9.72 7.75 11.32
C LYS A 158 10.73 8.87 11.11
N GLU A 159 11.10 9.18 9.87
CA GLU A 159 12.02 10.28 9.53
C GLU A 159 11.42 11.66 9.81
N ARG A 160 10.09 11.80 9.81
CA ARG A 160 9.39 13.07 10.00
C ARG A 160 8.90 13.32 11.41
N LEU A 161 8.76 12.30 12.23
CA LEU A 161 8.33 12.47 13.61
C LEU A 161 9.40 13.20 14.45
N PRO A 162 8.99 14.00 15.44
CA PRO A 162 9.92 14.63 16.39
C PRO A 162 10.80 13.60 17.09
N LYS A 163 12.02 14.00 17.44
CA LYS A 163 12.94 13.14 18.21
C LYS A 163 12.27 12.63 19.48
N GLY A 164 12.38 11.33 19.72
CA GLY A 164 11.79 10.65 20.88
C GLY A 164 10.36 10.15 20.68
N LYS A 165 9.72 10.48 19.57
CA LYS A 165 8.43 9.86 19.19
C LYS A 165 8.66 8.56 18.46
N ASN A 166 7.87 7.57 18.80
CA ASN A 166 7.87 6.26 18.15
C ASN A 166 6.61 6.07 17.30
N ILE A 167 6.77 5.27 16.27
CA ILE A 167 5.66 4.80 15.43
C ILE A 167 5.53 3.29 15.60
N SER A 168 4.31 2.80 15.84
CA SER A 168 4.01 1.39 15.96
C SER A 168 3.68 0.76 14.61
N ARG A 169 4.10 -0.50 14.41
CA ARG A 169 3.87 -1.24 13.16
C ARG A 169 2.89 -2.38 13.38
N PHE A 170 1.96 -2.53 12.45
CA PHE A 170 0.97 -3.60 12.46
C PHE A 170 0.87 -4.23 11.06
N HIS A 171 0.61 -5.52 10.99
CA HIS A 171 0.44 -6.22 9.71
C HIS A 171 -0.77 -5.71 8.90
N SER A 172 -1.78 -5.20 9.59
CA SER A 172 -2.98 -4.67 8.94
C SER A 172 -3.67 -3.61 9.81
N TYR A 173 -4.55 -2.83 9.19
CA TYR A 173 -5.46 -1.94 9.91
C TYR A 173 -6.35 -2.71 10.89
N THR A 174 -6.79 -3.91 10.53
CA THR A 174 -7.62 -4.76 11.39
C THR A 174 -6.87 -5.20 12.65
N SER A 175 -5.58 -5.59 12.53
CA SER A 175 -4.78 -5.93 13.70
C SER A 175 -4.51 -4.74 14.61
N TRP A 176 -4.32 -3.55 14.05
CA TRP A 176 -4.25 -2.31 14.84
C TRP A 176 -5.56 -2.02 15.59
N LEU A 177 -6.72 -2.13 14.92
CA LEU A 177 -8.02 -1.95 15.59
C LEU A 177 -8.25 -2.95 16.73
N ALA A 178 -7.86 -4.22 16.53
CA ALA A 178 -7.98 -5.24 17.56
C ALA A 178 -7.10 -4.89 18.78
N PHE A 179 -5.88 -4.42 18.55
CA PHE A 179 -4.97 -3.97 19.60
C PHE A 179 -5.56 -2.79 20.40
N GLN A 180 -6.09 -1.77 19.71
CA GLN A 180 -6.70 -0.61 20.36
C GLN A 180 -7.92 -1.01 21.21
N LYS A 181 -8.79 -1.90 20.71
CA LYS A 181 -9.94 -2.40 21.46
C LYS A 181 -9.55 -3.25 22.66
N GLY A 182 -8.42 -3.96 22.59
CA GLY A 182 -7.88 -4.75 23.72
C GLY A 182 -7.37 -3.86 24.85
N ASN A 183 -6.72 -2.76 24.53
CA ASN A 183 -6.19 -1.81 25.52
C ASN A 183 -7.32 -1.08 26.29
N HIS A 184 -8.43 -0.75 25.63
CA HIS A 184 -9.58 -0.11 26.28
C HIS A 184 -10.40 -1.03 27.22
N LYS A 185 -10.13 -2.35 27.26
CA LYS A 185 -10.79 -3.28 28.17
C LYS A 185 -10.06 -3.43 29.52
N ASN A 186 -8.86 -2.87 29.62
CA ASN A 186 -7.98 -2.98 30.79
C ASN A 186 -7.86 -1.64 31.55
N GLU A 187 -8.59 -0.62 31.17
CA GLU A 187 -8.83 0.64 31.89
C GLU A 187 -10.24 0.65 32.50
#